data_957e832ce0320e91e0914138b45d04a7
#
_entry.id   957e832ce0320e91e0914138b45d04a7
#
_cell.length_a   1.000
_cell.length_b   1.000
_cell.length_c   1.000
_cell.angle_alpha   90.00
_cell.angle_beta   90.00
_cell.angle_gamma   90.00
#
_symmetry.space_group_name_H-M   'P 1'
#
loop_
_entity.id
_entity.type
_entity.pdbx_description
1 polymer ?
#
loop_
_entity_poly.entity_id
_entity_poly.type
_entity_poly.pdbx_seq_one_letter_code
_entity_poly.pdbx_strand_id
1 'polypeptide(L)'
;MIKILHVTPHMGGGVGRVISGLVKLTADKIQHKIILLEQPQKWNFVDSAIEAGAKISISPESVEIRNLLSESDIVIIHWWHHPKTSEFLYYLPEIPLRIVIWTHINNLTVPALNPNFLIEATRVIFSTEASYEAKVFEKIPTNILEKKTGVVYGCPGIDDFVNIKKKEHNGFNVGYIGLVDFSKLHPNFVEFCSAVKLKEAKFVLVGDAPAKEYIEKRAKENGLKDKFVFTGYVDDVKTMLSEIDVLGCPLMPYHTCTTENSIVEAMAVGIPPVLLNQLTERYIVKDGETGILVNSIEEYGKAIRYLFYNPDKRKEMGEKAREFVLKKYTSKSFIESFLNNCELVMNEPKKCVNFRRYLGKTPAEWFMSCLGKDYEAFKISYEVGINNQSEEIKKLIISTSPLLKQKNKSSVFHYRRKFLDDDYLNLWATIMEGQNYECFK
;
A
#
# COMPACT_ATOMS: atom_id res chain seq x y z
N MET A 1 23.75 0.28 20.34
CA MET A 1 22.60 -0.28 19.60
C MET A 1 21.46 0.73 19.73
N ILE A 2 20.92 1.20 18.61
CA ILE A 2 19.81 2.19 18.60
C ILE A 2 18.52 1.47 19.06
N LYS A 3 17.73 2.13 19.89
CA LYS A 3 16.43 1.62 20.38
C LYS A 3 15.32 2.21 19.54
N ILE A 4 14.66 1.39 18.73
CA ILE A 4 13.55 1.83 17.87
C ILE A 4 12.24 1.22 18.38
N LEU A 5 11.24 2.11 18.57
CA LEU A 5 9.87 1.72 18.84
C LEU A 5 9.05 1.86 17.56
N HIS A 6 8.51 0.76 17.08
CA HIS A 6 7.54 0.74 15.97
C HIS A 6 6.13 0.80 16.55
N VAL A 7 5.30 1.69 16.03
CA VAL A 7 3.89 1.78 16.38
C VAL A 7 3.07 1.52 15.13
N THR A 8 2.24 0.50 15.17
CA THR A 8 1.39 0.08 14.05
C THR A 8 0.05 -0.46 14.55
N PRO A 9 -1.06 -0.27 13.86
CA PRO A 9 -2.33 -0.90 14.24
C PRO A 9 -2.20 -2.43 14.34
N HIS A 10 -1.63 -3.04 13.34
CA HIS A 10 -1.39 -4.49 13.27
C HIS A 10 -0.27 -4.80 12.27
N MET A 11 0.24 -6.04 12.28
CA MET A 11 1.26 -6.52 11.35
C MET A 11 0.68 -7.46 10.28
N GLY A 12 -0.48 -7.12 9.70
CA GLY A 12 -1.04 -7.84 8.56
C GLY A 12 -0.57 -7.29 7.21
N GLY A 13 -0.46 -8.14 6.19
CA GLY A 13 -0.14 -7.73 4.82
C GLY A 13 1.23 -7.08 4.62
N GLY A 14 1.34 -6.12 3.69
CA GLY A 14 2.61 -5.50 3.30
C GLY A 14 3.36 -4.81 4.45
N VAL A 15 2.64 -4.14 5.36
CA VAL A 15 3.26 -3.45 6.51
C VAL A 15 3.91 -4.45 7.47
N GLY A 16 3.22 -5.55 7.77
CA GLY A 16 3.78 -6.63 8.61
C GLY A 16 5.04 -7.22 7.99
N ARG A 17 5.04 -7.44 6.67
CA ARG A 17 6.22 -7.91 5.93
C ARG A 17 7.39 -6.93 6.02
N VAL A 18 7.14 -5.63 5.88
CA VAL A 18 8.19 -4.60 6.00
C VAL A 18 8.78 -4.58 7.40
N ILE A 19 7.95 -4.58 8.45
CA ILE A 19 8.42 -4.52 9.84
C ILE A 19 9.19 -5.79 10.20
N SER A 20 8.63 -6.98 9.94
CA SER A 20 9.29 -8.25 10.26
C SER A 20 10.60 -8.44 9.48
N GLY A 21 10.60 -8.09 8.19
CA GLY A 21 11.82 -8.10 7.38
C GLY A 21 12.88 -7.14 7.88
N LEU A 22 12.50 -5.92 8.29
CA LEU A 22 13.43 -4.95 8.89
C LEU A 22 14.03 -5.49 10.18
N VAL A 23 13.20 -6.00 11.09
CA VAL A 23 13.68 -6.60 12.35
C VAL A 23 14.70 -7.71 12.05
N LYS A 24 14.36 -8.66 11.18
CA LYS A 24 15.23 -9.77 10.80
C LYS A 24 16.57 -9.30 10.23
N LEU A 25 16.56 -8.27 9.41
CA LEU A 25 17.74 -7.77 8.70
C LEU A 25 18.63 -6.83 9.53
N THR A 26 18.18 -6.35 10.70
CA THR A 26 18.88 -5.34 11.50
C THR A 26 18.97 -5.66 13.00
N ALA A 27 18.61 -6.89 13.41
CA ALA A 27 18.64 -7.33 14.81
C ALA A 27 20.00 -7.22 15.48
N ASP A 28 21.10 -7.28 14.70
CA ASP A 28 22.47 -7.09 15.17
C ASP A 28 22.84 -5.63 15.48
N LYS A 29 22.09 -4.66 14.93
CA LYS A 29 22.36 -3.21 15.00
C LYS A 29 21.34 -2.43 15.81
N ILE A 30 20.10 -2.91 15.83
CA ILE A 30 18.94 -2.20 16.38
C ILE A 30 18.20 -3.08 17.38
N GLN A 31 17.84 -2.48 18.51
CA GLN A 31 16.89 -3.08 19.43
C GLN A 31 15.48 -2.66 19.03
N HIS A 32 14.69 -3.60 18.53
CA HIS A 32 13.31 -3.35 18.09
C HIS A 32 12.31 -3.65 19.20
N LYS A 33 11.43 -2.66 19.47
CA LYS A 33 10.19 -2.83 20.21
C LYS A 33 9.02 -2.48 19.31
N ILE A 34 7.89 -3.17 19.43
CA ILE A 34 6.72 -2.98 18.57
C ILE A 34 5.47 -2.85 19.45
N ILE A 35 4.70 -1.79 19.22
CA ILE A 35 3.34 -1.66 19.74
C ILE A 35 2.38 -2.00 18.61
N LEU A 36 1.50 -3.00 18.85
CA LEU A 36 0.31 -3.25 18.05
C LEU A 36 -0.87 -2.56 18.74
N LEU A 37 -1.52 -1.62 18.05
CA LEU A 37 -2.64 -0.85 18.62
C LEU A 37 -3.96 -1.64 18.67
N GLU A 38 -4.00 -2.81 18.03
CA GLU A 38 -5.11 -3.75 18.08
C GLU A 38 -4.61 -5.20 17.98
N GLN A 39 -5.47 -6.16 18.36
CA GLN A 39 -5.15 -7.58 18.25
C GLN A 39 -4.89 -7.99 16.80
N PRO A 40 -3.80 -8.72 16.54
CA PRO A 40 -3.49 -9.20 15.20
C PRO A 40 -4.48 -10.27 14.75
N GLN A 41 -5.00 -10.13 13.53
CA GLN A 41 -5.84 -11.15 12.90
C GLN A 41 -5.01 -12.29 12.27
N LYS A 42 -3.76 -11.98 11.86
CA LYS A 42 -2.78 -12.92 11.31
C LYS A 42 -1.47 -12.76 12.07
N TRP A 43 -0.86 -13.86 12.49
CA TRP A 43 0.30 -13.87 13.38
C TRP A 43 1.64 -14.06 12.66
N ASN A 44 1.64 -14.55 11.42
CA ASN A 44 2.85 -14.93 10.68
C ASN A 44 3.99 -13.90 10.77
N PHE A 45 3.70 -12.60 10.57
CA PHE A 45 4.73 -11.55 10.66
C PHE A 45 5.01 -11.12 12.09
N VAL A 46 4.08 -11.33 13.02
CA VAL A 46 4.29 -11.09 14.46
C VAL A 46 5.27 -12.13 15.00
N ASP A 47 5.02 -13.40 14.72
CA ASP A 47 5.87 -14.52 15.14
C ASP A 47 7.27 -14.38 14.54
N SER A 48 7.35 -14.08 13.23
CA SER A 48 8.63 -13.84 12.56
C SER A 48 9.43 -12.69 13.17
N ALA A 49 8.78 -11.62 13.63
CA ALA A 49 9.47 -10.51 14.30
C ALA A 49 9.93 -10.89 15.72
N ILE A 50 9.14 -11.69 16.45
CA ILE A 50 9.51 -12.22 17.78
C ILE A 50 10.72 -13.16 17.65
N GLU A 51 10.68 -14.09 16.72
CA GLU A 51 11.79 -15.02 16.44
C GLU A 51 13.08 -14.28 16.06
N ALA A 52 12.96 -13.13 15.38
CA ALA A 52 14.09 -12.26 15.07
C ALA A 52 14.53 -11.34 16.23
N GLY A 53 13.92 -11.46 17.42
CA GLY A 53 14.33 -10.78 18.65
C GLY A 53 13.58 -9.48 18.99
N ALA A 54 12.50 -9.14 18.28
CA ALA A 54 11.67 -8.00 18.65
C ALA A 54 10.84 -8.27 19.92
N LYS A 55 10.64 -7.24 20.74
CA LYS A 55 9.68 -7.27 21.85
C LYS A 55 8.38 -6.62 21.40
N ILE A 56 7.26 -7.31 21.59
CA ILE A 56 5.95 -6.85 21.10
C ILE A 56 5.00 -6.66 22.28
N SER A 57 4.38 -5.47 22.35
CA SER A 57 3.27 -5.15 23.26
C SER A 57 1.99 -4.99 22.44
N ILE A 58 0.93 -5.69 22.82
CA ILE A 58 -0.36 -5.67 22.09
C ILE A 58 -1.38 -4.90 22.92
N SER A 59 -1.94 -3.84 22.32
CA SER A 59 -2.92 -2.95 22.97
C SER A 59 -2.49 -2.51 24.38
N PRO A 60 -1.25 -1.99 24.56
CA PRO A 60 -0.74 -1.63 25.88
C PRO A 60 -1.51 -0.45 26.48
N GLU A 61 -1.52 -0.37 27.79
CA GLU A 61 -2.10 0.75 28.52
C GLU A 61 -1.25 2.03 28.40
N SER A 62 -1.84 3.18 28.69
CA SER A 62 -1.20 4.50 28.53
C SER A 62 0.12 4.64 29.28
N VAL A 63 0.25 4.02 30.46
CA VAL A 63 1.48 4.04 31.29
C VAL A 63 2.59 3.26 30.56
N GLU A 64 2.28 2.08 30.03
CA GLU A 64 3.23 1.26 29.27
C GLU A 64 3.65 1.98 27.99
N ILE A 65 2.69 2.58 27.25
CA ILE A 65 2.98 3.39 26.06
C ILE A 65 3.98 4.50 26.39
N ARG A 66 3.73 5.26 27.46
CA ARG A 66 4.60 6.35 27.89
C ARG A 66 6.02 5.88 28.21
N ASN A 67 6.16 4.73 28.89
CA ASN A 67 7.47 4.16 29.21
C ASN A 67 8.21 3.73 27.94
N LEU A 68 7.55 2.99 27.04
CA LEU A 68 8.12 2.55 25.76
C LEU A 68 8.59 3.72 24.90
N LEU A 69 7.79 4.80 24.82
CA LEU A 69 8.15 6.03 24.12
C LEU A 69 9.39 6.70 24.73
N SER A 70 9.42 6.85 26.06
CA SER A 70 10.51 7.52 26.77
C SER A 70 11.85 6.80 26.64
N GLU A 71 11.83 5.46 26.63
CA GLU A 71 13.02 4.60 26.51
C GLU A 71 13.59 4.53 25.09
N SER A 72 12.86 5.01 24.09
CA SER A 72 13.22 4.87 22.69
C SER A 72 14.08 6.03 22.18
N ASP A 73 15.04 5.74 21.33
CA ASP A 73 15.83 6.76 20.63
C ASP A 73 15.04 7.36 19.46
N ILE A 74 14.32 6.49 18.74
CA ILE A 74 13.45 6.83 17.59
C ILE A 74 12.11 6.11 17.78
N VAL A 75 11.01 6.81 17.48
CA VAL A 75 9.66 6.24 17.40
C VAL A 75 9.18 6.30 15.98
N ILE A 76 8.87 5.15 15.38
CA ILE A 76 8.38 5.05 13.99
C ILE A 76 6.89 4.74 14.01
N ILE A 77 6.10 5.67 13.49
CA ILE A 77 4.66 5.51 13.27
C ILE A 77 4.45 4.96 11.85
N HIS A 78 4.01 3.71 11.75
CA HIS A 78 3.64 3.11 10.46
C HIS A 78 2.26 3.60 10.05
N TRP A 79 2.19 4.44 9.04
CA TRP A 79 1.00 5.20 8.70
C TRP A 79 0.36 4.79 7.37
N TRP A 80 -0.96 4.57 7.36
CA TRP A 80 -1.81 4.36 6.18
C TRP A 80 -3.26 4.81 6.39
N HIS A 81 -3.48 5.87 7.17
CA HIS A 81 -4.79 6.42 7.55
C HIS A 81 -5.69 5.41 8.29
N HIS A 82 -5.13 4.72 9.27
CA HIS A 82 -5.87 3.78 10.12
C HIS A 82 -6.47 4.52 11.33
N PRO A 83 -7.76 4.26 11.69
CA PRO A 83 -8.40 4.95 12.82
C PRO A 83 -7.63 4.85 14.14
N LYS A 84 -7.05 3.68 14.45
CA LYS A 84 -6.23 3.52 15.66
C LYS A 84 -4.90 4.28 15.62
N THR A 85 -4.34 4.54 14.43
CA THR A 85 -3.16 5.42 14.31
C THR A 85 -3.53 6.88 14.58
N SER A 86 -4.69 7.33 14.09
CA SER A 86 -5.19 8.68 14.37
C SER A 86 -5.46 8.88 15.86
N GLU A 87 -6.10 7.90 16.51
CA GLU A 87 -6.34 7.87 17.95
C GLU A 87 -5.02 7.94 18.74
N PHE A 88 -4.03 7.11 18.36
CA PHE A 88 -2.71 7.12 18.98
C PHE A 88 -2.01 8.49 18.85
N LEU A 89 -2.03 9.09 17.67
CA LEU A 89 -1.44 10.41 17.43
C LEU A 89 -2.17 11.53 18.19
N TYR A 90 -3.49 11.41 18.38
CA TYR A 90 -4.28 12.36 19.16
C TYR A 90 -3.95 12.31 20.65
N TYR A 91 -3.76 11.09 21.19
CA TYR A 91 -3.43 10.88 22.62
C TYR A 91 -1.93 10.74 22.89
N LEU A 92 -1.08 11.06 21.91
CA LEU A 92 0.37 11.01 22.08
C LEU A 92 0.79 11.90 23.28
N PRO A 93 1.52 11.36 24.27
CA PRO A 93 1.93 12.14 25.44
C PRO A 93 2.92 13.24 25.07
N GLU A 94 2.80 14.39 25.74
CA GLU A 94 3.66 15.55 25.54
C GLU A 94 5.03 15.35 26.20
N ILE A 95 5.85 14.51 25.62
CA ILE A 95 7.24 14.23 26.00
C ILE A 95 8.17 14.43 24.79
N PRO A 96 9.45 14.78 25.00
CA PRO A 96 10.40 14.95 23.92
C PRO A 96 10.68 13.63 23.20
N LEU A 97 10.37 13.56 21.89
CA LEU A 97 10.52 12.38 21.03
C LEU A 97 11.20 12.73 19.70
N ARG A 98 11.80 11.74 19.06
CA ARG A 98 12.12 11.77 17.62
C ARG A 98 11.09 10.91 16.92
N ILE A 99 10.10 11.55 16.30
CA ILE A 99 9.02 10.87 15.59
C ILE A 99 9.36 10.76 14.11
N VAL A 100 9.35 9.54 13.60
CA VAL A 100 9.36 9.24 12.18
C VAL A 100 7.97 8.75 11.78
N ILE A 101 7.37 9.34 10.75
CA ILE A 101 6.17 8.80 10.13
C ILE A 101 6.62 8.03 8.87
N TRP A 102 6.37 6.73 8.84
CA TRP A 102 6.64 5.91 7.66
C TRP A 102 5.32 5.62 6.94
N THR A 103 5.12 6.27 5.77
CA THR A 103 3.88 6.09 5.01
C THR A 103 3.94 4.82 4.16
N HIS A 104 2.91 3.98 4.31
CA HIS A 104 2.73 2.76 3.54
C HIS A 104 1.68 2.90 2.43
N ILE A 105 1.41 4.14 2.04
CA ILE A 105 0.58 4.51 0.89
C ILE A 105 1.33 5.52 0.03
N ASN A 106 0.93 5.62 -1.25
CA ASN A 106 1.63 6.45 -2.23
C ASN A 106 1.41 7.98 -2.07
N ASN A 107 0.41 8.41 -1.30
CA ASN A 107 0.00 9.80 -1.13
C ASN A 107 -0.51 10.50 -2.41
N LEU A 108 -0.52 9.86 -3.56
CA LEU A 108 -1.00 10.41 -4.84
C LEU A 108 -2.53 10.42 -4.92
N THR A 109 -3.16 9.52 -4.18
CA THR A 109 -4.61 9.33 -4.11
C THR A 109 -5.10 9.55 -2.68
N VAL A 110 -6.41 9.59 -2.49
CA VAL A 110 -7.02 9.70 -1.15
C VAL A 110 -7.19 8.30 -0.55
N PRO A 111 -6.81 8.12 0.74
CA PRO A 111 -6.26 9.10 1.66
C PRO A 111 -4.79 9.44 1.39
N ALA A 112 -4.33 10.59 1.89
CA ALA A 112 -2.95 11.04 1.83
C ALA A 112 -2.50 11.60 3.18
N LEU A 113 -1.20 11.56 3.47
CA LEU A 113 -0.66 12.11 4.72
C LEU A 113 -0.95 13.62 4.80
N ASN A 114 -1.45 14.07 5.95
CA ASN A 114 -1.62 15.50 6.21
C ASN A 114 -0.26 16.21 6.12
N PRO A 115 -0.12 17.28 5.31
CA PRO A 115 1.14 18.02 5.18
C PRO A 115 1.70 18.54 6.52
N ASN A 116 0.82 18.89 7.45
CA ASN A 116 1.24 19.35 8.76
C ASN A 116 1.87 18.24 9.60
N PHE A 117 1.48 16.97 9.39
CA PHE A 117 2.15 15.84 10.04
C PHE A 117 3.60 15.70 9.57
N LEU A 118 3.86 15.99 8.28
CA LEU A 118 5.20 16.00 7.73
C LEU A 118 6.05 17.10 8.41
N ILE A 119 5.49 18.28 8.59
CA ILE A 119 6.20 19.38 9.25
C ILE A 119 6.44 19.07 10.75
N GLU A 120 5.44 18.52 11.43
CA GLU A 120 5.47 18.22 12.85
C GLU A 120 6.46 17.09 13.20
N ALA A 121 6.50 16.04 12.42
CA ALA A 121 7.41 14.90 12.62
C ALA A 121 8.89 15.34 12.55
N THR A 122 9.79 14.56 13.13
CA THR A 122 11.23 14.75 12.93
C THR A 122 11.59 14.43 11.49
N ARG A 123 11.02 13.35 10.93
CA ARG A 123 11.22 12.94 9.55
C ARG A 123 10.02 12.14 9.04
N VAL A 124 9.79 12.15 7.73
CA VAL A 124 8.82 11.27 7.05
C VAL A 124 9.57 10.34 6.10
N ILE A 125 9.25 9.05 6.14
CA ILE A 125 9.73 8.07 5.20
C ILE A 125 8.60 7.72 4.23
N PHE A 126 8.84 7.88 2.94
CA PHE A 126 7.96 7.40 1.89
C PHE A 126 8.35 5.97 1.47
N SER A 127 7.38 5.11 1.24
CA SER A 127 7.63 3.76 0.69
C SER A 127 7.77 3.75 -0.84
N THR A 128 7.68 4.91 -1.49
CA THR A 128 7.88 5.11 -2.92
C THR A 128 8.29 6.55 -3.20
N GLU A 129 9.18 6.75 -4.18
CA GLU A 129 9.55 8.08 -4.65
C GLU A 129 8.39 8.84 -5.33
N ALA A 130 7.39 8.12 -5.84
CA ALA A 130 6.17 8.71 -6.40
C ALA A 130 5.47 9.68 -5.43
N SER A 131 5.64 9.49 -4.12
CA SER A 131 5.04 10.37 -3.10
C SER A 131 5.52 11.82 -3.18
N TYR A 132 6.66 12.10 -3.81
CA TYR A 132 7.11 13.48 -4.03
C TYR A 132 6.23 14.26 -5.01
N GLU A 133 5.48 13.57 -5.88
CA GLU A 133 4.52 14.20 -6.80
C GLU A 133 3.14 14.43 -6.18
N ALA A 134 2.96 14.07 -4.90
CA ALA A 134 1.66 14.18 -4.25
C ALA A 134 1.22 15.64 -4.09
N LYS A 135 0.07 15.99 -4.66
CA LYS A 135 -0.50 17.35 -4.62
C LYS A 135 -0.67 17.90 -3.21
N VAL A 136 -0.86 17.03 -2.21
CA VAL A 136 -0.98 17.45 -0.81
C VAL A 136 0.29 18.12 -0.29
N PHE A 137 1.45 17.88 -0.90
CA PHE A 137 2.74 18.46 -0.52
C PHE A 137 3.19 19.64 -1.39
N GLU A 138 2.44 20.00 -2.44
CA GLU A 138 2.84 21.06 -3.39
C GLU A 138 3.10 22.43 -2.76
N LYS A 139 2.45 22.71 -1.60
CA LYS A 139 2.63 23.96 -0.85
C LYS A 139 3.81 23.92 0.13
N ILE A 140 4.46 22.78 0.30
CA ILE A 140 5.64 22.64 1.15
C ILE A 140 6.86 23.09 0.31
N PRO A 141 7.67 24.03 0.78
CA PRO A 141 8.90 24.41 0.08
C PRO A 141 9.80 23.19 -0.17
N THR A 142 10.35 23.07 -1.38
CA THR A 142 11.15 21.91 -1.82
C THR A 142 12.30 21.59 -0.85
N ASN A 143 13.03 22.62 -0.38
CA ASN A 143 14.10 22.44 0.59
C ASN A 143 13.62 21.88 1.95
N ILE A 144 12.41 22.19 2.36
CA ILE A 144 11.80 21.60 3.58
C ILE A 144 11.40 20.14 3.30
N LEU A 145 10.75 19.90 2.16
CA LEU A 145 10.33 18.56 1.77
C LEU A 145 11.54 17.60 1.70
N GLU A 146 12.60 17.98 0.99
CA GLU A 146 13.85 17.20 0.87
C GLU A 146 14.54 16.97 2.22
N LYS A 147 14.65 18.02 3.05
CA LYS A 147 15.24 17.92 4.38
C LYS A 147 14.46 16.96 5.29
N LYS A 148 13.13 17.01 5.24
CA LYS A 148 12.22 16.31 6.14
C LYS A 148 11.86 14.90 5.69
N THR A 149 12.17 14.52 4.45
CA THR A 149 11.71 13.24 3.90
C THR A 149 12.87 12.37 3.42
N GLY A 150 12.55 11.10 3.26
CA GLY A 150 13.42 10.11 2.62
C GLY A 150 12.60 8.97 2.04
N VAL A 151 13.22 8.12 1.22
CA VAL A 151 12.57 6.97 0.63
C VAL A 151 13.19 5.68 1.18
N VAL A 152 12.33 4.76 1.63
CA VAL A 152 12.70 3.38 1.94
C VAL A 152 11.63 2.50 1.29
N TYR A 153 11.98 1.83 0.20
CA TYR A 153 11.03 0.99 -0.52
C TYR A 153 10.52 -0.15 0.35
N GLY A 154 9.21 -0.39 0.34
CA GLY A 154 8.55 -1.39 1.17
C GLY A 154 8.77 -2.85 0.72
N CYS A 155 9.97 -3.19 0.29
CA CYS A 155 10.33 -4.50 -0.25
C CYS A 155 11.60 -5.04 0.45
N PRO A 156 11.50 -5.56 1.68
CA PRO A 156 12.62 -6.22 2.33
C PRO A 156 12.81 -7.63 1.75
N GLY A 157 13.84 -7.83 0.93
CA GLY A 157 14.26 -9.18 0.55
C GLY A 157 13.64 -9.73 -0.74
N ILE A 158 13.97 -9.11 -1.88
CA ILE A 158 13.78 -9.77 -3.20
C ILE A 158 14.92 -10.77 -3.50
N ASP A 159 15.96 -10.79 -2.69
CA ASP A 159 17.14 -11.65 -2.87
C ASP A 159 16.77 -13.13 -2.94
N ASP A 160 15.70 -13.53 -2.25
CA ASP A 160 15.17 -14.90 -2.27
C ASP A 160 14.56 -15.33 -3.62
N PHE A 161 14.29 -14.38 -4.52
CA PHE A 161 13.67 -14.64 -5.82
C PHE A 161 14.69 -14.77 -6.97
N VAL A 162 15.95 -14.45 -6.71
CA VAL A 162 16.99 -14.35 -7.74
C VAL A 162 17.36 -15.69 -8.39
N ASN A 163 17.25 -16.79 -7.64
CA ASN A 163 17.67 -18.11 -8.07
C ASN A 163 16.55 -19.01 -8.58
N ILE A 164 15.34 -18.43 -8.79
CA ILE A 164 14.20 -19.18 -9.31
C ILE A 164 14.44 -19.46 -10.79
N LYS A 165 14.43 -20.75 -11.14
CA LYS A 165 14.50 -21.19 -12.53
C LYS A 165 13.11 -21.28 -13.12
N LYS A 166 12.94 -20.76 -14.33
CA LYS A 166 11.71 -20.93 -15.09
C LYS A 166 11.47 -22.41 -15.39
N LYS A 167 10.23 -22.87 -15.23
CA LYS A 167 9.79 -24.19 -15.62
C LYS A 167 9.22 -24.14 -17.04
N GLU A 168 9.52 -25.15 -17.82
CA GLU A 168 8.86 -25.36 -19.10
C GLU A 168 7.42 -25.77 -18.88
N HIS A 169 6.52 -25.15 -19.61
CA HIS A 169 5.08 -25.47 -19.60
C HIS A 169 4.47 -25.23 -20.99
N ASN A 170 3.30 -25.82 -21.20
CA ASN A 170 2.55 -25.62 -22.45
C ASN A 170 1.67 -24.39 -22.37
N GLY A 171 1.60 -23.61 -23.46
CA GLY A 171 0.77 -22.43 -23.56
C GLY A 171 1.48 -21.15 -23.14
N PHE A 172 0.71 -20.14 -22.70
CA PHE A 172 1.22 -18.82 -22.30
C PHE A 172 0.48 -18.31 -21.07
N ASN A 173 1.18 -18.19 -19.97
CA ASN A 173 0.61 -17.82 -18.69
C ASN A 173 0.79 -16.33 -18.40
N VAL A 174 -0.33 -15.60 -18.39
CA VAL A 174 -0.40 -14.20 -17.94
C VAL A 174 -0.80 -14.23 -16.46
N GLY A 175 0.13 -13.92 -15.57
CA GLY A 175 -0.06 -14.02 -14.14
C GLY A 175 -0.54 -12.73 -13.50
N TYR A 176 -1.35 -12.83 -12.45
CA TYR A 176 -1.62 -11.81 -11.46
C TYR A 176 -1.35 -12.40 -10.07
N ILE A 177 -0.65 -11.67 -9.20
CA ILE A 177 -0.32 -12.13 -7.85
C ILE A 177 -0.77 -11.10 -6.83
N GLY A 178 -1.64 -11.51 -5.92
CA GLY A 178 -2.17 -10.67 -4.85
C GLY A 178 -3.62 -10.97 -4.52
N LEU A 179 -4.24 -10.11 -3.71
CA LEU A 179 -5.67 -10.21 -3.42
C LEU A 179 -6.48 -9.97 -4.70
N VAL A 180 -7.29 -10.95 -5.08
CA VAL A 180 -8.12 -10.89 -6.29
C VAL A 180 -9.47 -10.28 -5.94
N ASP A 181 -9.48 -8.96 -5.75
CA ASP A 181 -10.69 -8.16 -5.53
C ASP A 181 -10.56 -6.75 -6.15
N PHE A 182 -11.68 -6.03 -6.23
CA PHE A 182 -11.75 -4.71 -6.84
C PHE A 182 -11.33 -3.56 -5.91
N SER A 183 -10.80 -3.85 -4.73
CA SER A 183 -10.05 -2.87 -3.94
C SER A 183 -8.65 -2.63 -4.53
N LYS A 184 -8.20 -3.52 -5.42
CA LYS A 184 -6.89 -3.51 -6.03
C LYS A 184 -6.91 -3.71 -7.55
N LEU A 185 -7.64 -4.72 -8.04
CA LEU A 185 -7.82 -4.97 -9.46
C LEU A 185 -8.63 -3.87 -10.14
N HIS A 186 -8.30 -3.59 -11.39
CA HIS A 186 -9.12 -2.71 -12.22
C HIS A 186 -10.53 -3.30 -12.39
N PRO A 187 -11.60 -2.49 -12.31
CA PRO A 187 -12.98 -2.97 -12.49
C PRO A 187 -13.20 -3.74 -13.80
N ASN A 188 -12.53 -3.32 -14.88
CA ASN A 188 -12.57 -3.94 -16.20
C ASN A 188 -11.49 -5.02 -16.39
N PHE A 189 -11.11 -5.72 -15.32
CA PHE A 189 -10.03 -6.74 -15.40
C PHE A 189 -10.31 -7.81 -16.45
N VAL A 190 -11.54 -8.28 -16.55
CA VAL A 190 -11.93 -9.31 -17.54
C VAL A 190 -11.85 -8.76 -18.96
N GLU A 191 -12.20 -7.50 -19.18
CA GLU A 191 -12.10 -6.80 -20.45
C GLU A 191 -10.63 -6.67 -20.92
N PHE A 192 -9.71 -6.36 -19.97
CA PHE A 192 -8.26 -6.41 -20.24
C PHE A 192 -7.83 -7.81 -20.70
N CYS A 193 -8.25 -8.85 -19.99
CA CYS A 193 -7.97 -10.24 -20.37
C CYS A 193 -8.59 -10.59 -21.74
N SER A 194 -9.81 -10.13 -22.03
CA SER A 194 -10.50 -10.36 -23.31
C SER A 194 -9.79 -9.72 -24.49
N ALA A 195 -9.16 -8.55 -24.30
CA ALA A 195 -8.40 -7.86 -25.34
C ALA A 195 -7.12 -8.60 -25.76
N VAL A 196 -6.67 -9.58 -24.98
CA VAL A 196 -5.46 -10.38 -25.30
C VAL A 196 -5.64 -11.21 -26.57
N LYS A 197 -6.81 -11.81 -26.80
CA LYS A 197 -7.18 -12.54 -28.06
C LYS A 197 -6.17 -13.59 -28.50
N LEU A 198 -5.58 -14.34 -27.55
CA LEU A 198 -4.68 -15.47 -27.81
C LEU A 198 -5.33 -16.78 -27.34
N LYS A 199 -5.33 -17.80 -28.19
CA LYS A 199 -5.85 -19.14 -27.86
C LYS A 199 -5.01 -19.83 -26.78
N GLU A 200 -3.72 -19.62 -26.81
CA GLU A 200 -2.70 -20.19 -25.91
C GLU A 200 -2.68 -19.55 -24.53
N ALA A 201 -3.24 -18.33 -24.40
CA ALA A 201 -3.19 -17.59 -23.14
C ALA A 201 -4.09 -18.21 -22.06
N LYS A 202 -3.54 -18.30 -20.85
CA LYS A 202 -4.25 -18.53 -19.59
C LYS A 202 -3.97 -17.37 -18.63
N PHE A 203 -4.98 -17.00 -17.86
CA PHE A 203 -4.88 -15.96 -16.84
C PHE A 203 -4.80 -16.65 -15.47
N VAL A 204 -3.61 -16.65 -14.87
CA VAL A 204 -3.32 -17.32 -13.59
C VAL A 204 -3.38 -16.30 -12.47
N LEU A 205 -4.41 -16.39 -11.62
CA LEU A 205 -4.64 -15.51 -10.49
C LEU A 205 -4.22 -16.20 -9.20
N VAL A 206 -3.13 -15.70 -8.61
CA VAL A 206 -2.50 -16.27 -7.43
C VAL A 206 -2.83 -15.42 -6.20
N GLY A 207 -3.57 -15.99 -5.24
CA GLY A 207 -3.95 -15.35 -3.99
C GLY A 207 -5.42 -15.57 -3.62
N ASP A 208 -5.79 -15.07 -2.43
CA ASP A 208 -7.19 -15.07 -2.00
C ASP A 208 -8.06 -14.35 -3.03
N ALA A 209 -9.18 -14.94 -3.41
CA ALA A 209 -9.99 -14.48 -4.54
C ALA A 209 -11.47 -14.21 -4.17
N PRO A 210 -11.76 -13.18 -3.35
CA PRO A 210 -13.15 -12.81 -3.04
C PRO A 210 -14.00 -12.45 -4.26
N ALA A 211 -13.37 -11.93 -5.34
CA ALA A 211 -14.07 -11.57 -6.57
C ALA A 211 -14.20 -12.71 -7.58
N LYS A 212 -13.82 -13.96 -7.21
CA LYS A 212 -13.80 -15.10 -8.14
C LYS A 212 -15.11 -15.31 -8.88
N GLU A 213 -16.23 -15.39 -8.18
CA GLU A 213 -17.54 -15.63 -8.78
C GLU A 213 -17.93 -14.55 -9.80
N TYR A 214 -17.64 -13.29 -9.48
CA TYR A 214 -17.87 -12.17 -10.39
C TYR A 214 -16.99 -12.28 -11.65
N ILE A 215 -15.69 -12.56 -11.48
CA ILE A 215 -14.74 -12.70 -12.59
C ILE A 215 -15.14 -13.90 -13.48
N GLU A 216 -15.50 -15.05 -12.91
CA GLU A 216 -15.95 -16.24 -13.67
C GLU A 216 -17.23 -15.95 -14.47
N LYS A 217 -18.19 -15.24 -13.88
CA LYS A 217 -19.41 -14.82 -14.59
C LYS A 217 -19.08 -13.92 -15.78
N ARG A 218 -18.29 -12.86 -15.56
CA ARG A 218 -17.86 -11.92 -16.61
C ARG A 218 -17.00 -12.62 -17.68
N ALA A 219 -16.13 -13.54 -17.27
CA ALA A 219 -15.32 -14.34 -18.19
C ALA A 219 -16.19 -15.19 -19.12
N LYS A 220 -17.24 -15.84 -18.58
CA LYS A 220 -18.21 -16.58 -19.39
C LYS A 220 -18.92 -15.69 -20.43
N GLU A 221 -19.37 -14.50 -20.01
CA GLU A 221 -20.00 -13.51 -20.88
C GLU A 221 -19.07 -13.04 -22.03
N ASN A 222 -17.76 -13.01 -21.79
CA ASN A 222 -16.72 -12.61 -22.75
C ASN A 222 -16.05 -13.78 -23.50
N GLY A 223 -16.58 -15.01 -23.40
CA GLY A 223 -16.03 -16.18 -24.11
C GLY A 223 -14.70 -16.71 -23.56
N LEU A 224 -14.35 -16.38 -22.30
CA LEU A 224 -13.09 -16.73 -21.64
C LEU A 224 -13.25 -17.76 -20.52
N LYS A 225 -14.37 -18.52 -20.50
CA LYS A 225 -14.75 -19.42 -19.38
C LYS A 225 -13.61 -20.31 -18.89
N ASP A 226 -12.83 -20.89 -19.82
CA ASP A 226 -11.80 -21.89 -19.50
C ASP A 226 -10.38 -21.29 -19.51
N LYS A 227 -10.27 -19.96 -19.48
CA LYS A 227 -8.99 -19.23 -19.55
C LYS A 227 -8.47 -18.82 -18.19
N PHE A 228 -9.33 -18.77 -17.16
CA PHE A 228 -8.95 -18.33 -15.81
C PHE A 228 -8.60 -19.51 -14.91
N VAL A 229 -7.45 -19.39 -14.23
CA VAL A 229 -6.98 -20.34 -13.22
C VAL A 229 -6.84 -19.59 -11.90
N PHE A 230 -7.62 -19.98 -10.89
CA PHE A 230 -7.55 -19.43 -9.54
C PHE A 230 -6.83 -20.42 -8.65
N THR A 231 -5.67 -20.05 -8.10
CA THR A 231 -4.90 -20.94 -7.21
C THR A 231 -5.38 -20.87 -5.76
N GLY A 232 -6.10 -19.79 -5.38
CA GLY A 232 -6.29 -19.46 -3.98
C GLY A 232 -4.99 -18.97 -3.34
N TYR A 233 -4.99 -18.85 -2.00
CA TYR A 233 -3.79 -18.51 -1.25
C TYR A 233 -2.72 -19.61 -1.45
N VAL A 234 -1.48 -19.17 -1.67
CA VAL A 234 -0.32 -20.06 -1.79
C VAL A 234 0.78 -19.60 -0.83
N ASP A 235 1.41 -20.53 -0.13
CA ASP A 235 2.54 -20.23 0.77
C ASP A 235 3.82 -19.98 -0.02
N ASP A 236 4.03 -20.71 -1.11
CA ASP A 236 5.19 -20.58 -1.98
C ASP A 236 4.85 -19.92 -3.32
N VAL A 237 4.90 -18.60 -3.34
CA VAL A 237 4.73 -17.79 -4.57
C VAL A 237 5.84 -18.07 -5.60
N LYS A 238 7.03 -18.53 -5.18
CA LYS A 238 8.17 -18.80 -6.05
C LYS A 238 7.84 -19.86 -7.08
N THR A 239 7.14 -20.93 -6.66
CA THR A 239 6.67 -21.99 -7.57
C THR A 239 5.74 -21.41 -8.63
N MET A 240 4.79 -20.56 -8.25
CA MET A 240 3.89 -19.93 -9.21
C MET A 240 4.61 -19.02 -10.21
N LEU A 241 5.53 -18.19 -9.71
CA LEU A 241 6.35 -17.32 -10.56
C LEU A 241 7.18 -18.10 -11.59
N SER A 242 7.62 -19.33 -11.26
CA SER A 242 8.39 -20.15 -12.20
C SER A 242 7.61 -20.53 -13.49
N GLU A 243 6.28 -20.48 -13.46
CA GLU A 243 5.37 -20.88 -14.52
C GLU A 243 4.65 -19.70 -15.23
N ILE A 244 4.94 -18.45 -14.82
CA ILE A 244 4.34 -17.23 -15.41
C ILE A 244 5.27 -16.66 -16.48
N ASP A 245 4.74 -16.38 -17.68
CA ASP A 245 5.49 -15.78 -18.80
C ASP A 245 5.55 -14.26 -18.76
N VAL A 246 4.43 -13.64 -18.39
CA VAL A 246 4.24 -12.19 -18.29
C VAL A 246 3.40 -11.89 -17.05
N LEU A 247 3.77 -10.88 -16.29
CA LEU A 247 2.91 -10.39 -15.22
C LEU A 247 1.93 -9.37 -15.79
N GLY A 248 0.65 -9.72 -15.86
CA GLY A 248 -0.43 -8.83 -16.30
C GLY A 248 -1.17 -8.26 -15.10
N CYS A 249 -0.87 -7.05 -14.69
CA CYS A 249 -1.38 -6.48 -13.46
C CYS A 249 -2.05 -5.11 -13.67
N PRO A 250 -3.24 -5.05 -14.31
CA PRO A 250 -4.00 -3.81 -14.40
C PRO A 250 -4.66 -3.51 -13.06
N LEU A 251 -4.08 -2.56 -12.32
CA LEU A 251 -4.60 -2.09 -11.03
C LEU A 251 -5.64 -0.97 -11.24
N MET A 252 -6.51 -0.78 -10.25
CA MET A 252 -7.48 0.31 -10.26
C MET A 252 -6.78 1.70 -10.25
N PRO A 253 -7.36 2.73 -10.90
CA PRO A 253 -6.66 4.01 -11.12
C PRO A 253 -6.56 4.91 -9.89
N TYR A 254 -7.05 4.48 -8.75
CA TYR A 254 -7.03 5.23 -7.49
C TYR A 254 -6.48 4.42 -6.31
N HIS A 255 -5.69 3.37 -6.58
CA HIS A 255 -5.07 2.57 -5.53
C HIS A 255 -4.04 3.36 -4.72
N THR A 256 -3.79 2.91 -3.49
CA THR A 256 -2.80 3.50 -2.60
C THR A 256 -1.48 2.72 -2.53
N CYS A 257 -1.30 1.75 -3.42
CA CYS A 257 -0.11 0.89 -3.45
C CYS A 257 1.18 1.70 -3.61
N THR A 258 2.28 1.19 -3.06
CA THR A 258 3.60 1.83 -3.09
C THR A 258 4.56 1.09 -4.02
N THR A 259 5.26 0.09 -3.52
CA THR A 259 6.27 -0.66 -4.30
C THR A 259 5.66 -1.84 -5.06
N GLU A 260 4.44 -2.32 -4.73
CA GLU A 260 3.84 -3.54 -5.26
C GLU A 260 4.82 -4.72 -5.35
N ASN A 261 5.01 -5.37 -4.22
CA ASN A 261 6.01 -6.43 -4.08
C ASN A 261 5.88 -7.54 -5.14
N SER A 262 4.65 -7.91 -5.53
CA SER A 262 4.43 -8.93 -6.56
C SER A 262 5.00 -8.56 -7.92
N ILE A 263 5.01 -7.25 -8.28
CA ILE A 263 5.64 -6.77 -9.53
C ILE A 263 7.15 -6.90 -9.41
N VAL A 264 7.73 -6.42 -8.31
CA VAL A 264 9.17 -6.46 -8.08
C VAL A 264 9.69 -7.90 -7.98
N GLU A 265 8.94 -8.80 -7.34
CA GLU A 265 9.23 -10.24 -7.25
C GLU A 265 9.20 -10.92 -8.64
N ALA A 266 8.19 -10.63 -9.45
CA ALA A 266 8.14 -11.12 -10.83
C ALA A 266 9.32 -10.63 -11.66
N MET A 267 9.65 -9.34 -11.57
CA MET A 267 10.83 -8.77 -12.23
C MET A 267 12.13 -9.42 -11.75
N ALA A 268 12.26 -9.75 -10.46
CA ALA A 268 13.43 -10.44 -9.92
C ALA A 268 13.61 -11.87 -10.49
N VAL A 269 12.53 -12.52 -10.88
CA VAL A 269 12.53 -13.82 -11.59
C VAL A 269 12.80 -13.66 -13.10
N GLY A 270 12.81 -12.43 -13.62
CA GLY A 270 12.97 -12.16 -15.03
C GLY A 270 11.64 -12.24 -15.83
N ILE A 271 10.52 -11.96 -15.18
CA ILE A 271 9.20 -11.90 -15.80
C ILE A 271 8.90 -10.43 -16.11
N PRO A 272 8.75 -10.04 -17.40
CA PRO A 272 8.39 -8.67 -17.74
C PRO A 272 6.94 -8.37 -17.34
N PRO A 273 6.67 -7.25 -16.64
CA PRO A 273 5.32 -6.81 -16.34
C PRO A 273 4.68 -6.01 -17.48
N VAL A 274 3.36 -6.12 -17.61
CA VAL A 274 2.51 -5.22 -18.42
C VAL A 274 1.53 -4.54 -17.46
N LEU A 275 1.69 -3.24 -17.27
CA LEU A 275 1.00 -2.44 -16.25
C LEU A 275 0.31 -1.22 -16.90
N LEU A 276 -0.64 -0.64 -16.17
CA LEU A 276 -1.18 0.67 -16.55
C LEU A 276 -0.14 1.77 -16.27
N ASN A 277 -0.06 2.75 -17.18
CA ASN A 277 0.80 3.94 -17.05
C ASN A 277 0.18 4.94 -16.08
N GLN A 278 0.26 4.63 -14.79
CA GLN A 278 -0.38 5.40 -13.74
C GLN A 278 0.42 5.39 -12.43
N LEU A 279 0.08 6.26 -11.53
CA LEU A 279 0.51 6.31 -10.12
C LEU A 279 1.96 5.82 -9.91
N THR A 280 2.13 4.73 -9.16
CA THR A 280 3.43 4.18 -8.76
C THR A 280 4.06 3.24 -9.78
N GLU A 281 3.27 2.69 -10.70
CA GLU A 281 3.76 1.77 -11.74
C GLU A 281 4.84 2.41 -12.61
N ARG A 282 4.73 3.71 -12.90
CA ARG A 282 5.71 4.52 -13.64
C ARG A 282 7.09 4.58 -12.99
N TYR A 283 7.18 4.31 -11.69
CA TYR A 283 8.43 4.31 -10.91
C TYR A 283 9.02 2.91 -10.72
N ILE A 284 8.18 1.87 -10.94
CA ILE A 284 8.59 0.48 -10.82
C ILE A 284 9.10 -0.05 -12.16
N VAL A 285 8.52 0.41 -13.28
CA VAL A 285 8.82 -0.06 -14.63
C VAL A 285 9.35 1.07 -15.50
N LYS A 286 10.43 0.81 -16.21
CA LYS A 286 10.88 1.62 -17.36
C LYS A 286 10.23 1.10 -18.62
N ASP A 287 9.33 1.91 -19.19
CA ASP A 287 8.54 1.52 -20.36
C ASP A 287 9.40 1.10 -21.55
N GLY A 288 9.05 -0.04 -22.17
CA GLY A 288 9.77 -0.65 -23.30
C GLY A 288 11.14 -1.27 -22.94
N GLU A 289 11.65 -1.06 -21.70
CA GLU A 289 12.96 -1.56 -21.28
C GLU A 289 12.81 -2.70 -20.26
N THR A 290 12.11 -2.48 -19.13
CA THR A 290 11.97 -3.44 -18.04
C THR A 290 10.55 -3.99 -17.90
N GLY A 291 9.65 -3.57 -18.77
CA GLY A 291 8.24 -3.93 -18.85
C GLY A 291 7.54 -3.01 -19.86
N ILE A 292 6.24 -3.11 -19.95
CA ILE A 292 5.43 -2.27 -20.85
C ILE A 292 4.38 -1.53 -20.02
N LEU A 293 4.31 -0.20 -20.19
CA LEU A 293 3.26 0.65 -19.64
C LEU A 293 2.22 0.94 -20.71
N VAL A 294 0.94 0.74 -20.38
CA VAL A 294 -0.18 0.89 -21.30
C VAL A 294 -1.23 1.87 -20.77
N ASN A 295 -1.96 2.53 -21.67
CA ASN A 295 -2.96 3.54 -21.32
C ASN A 295 -4.40 3.09 -21.60
N SER A 296 -4.59 1.90 -22.16
CA SER A 296 -5.91 1.39 -22.51
C SER A 296 -5.98 -0.14 -22.51
N ILE A 297 -7.20 -0.65 -22.49
CA ILE A 297 -7.50 -2.08 -22.65
C ILE A 297 -6.93 -2.62 -23.96
N GLU A 298 -7.04 -1.86 -25.05
CA GLU A 298 -6.54 -2.26 -26.37
C GLU A 298 -5.01 -2.37 -26.38
N GLU A 299 -4.30 -1.36 -25.81
CA GLU A 299 -2.85 -1.36 -25.69
C GLU A 299 -2.36 -2.53 -24.84
N TYR A 300 -3.05 -2.86 -23.74
CA TYR A 300 -2.74 -4.02 -22.91
C TYR A 300 -2.78 -5.32 -23.73
N GLY A 301 -3.87 -5.53 -24.49
CA GLY A 301 -3.98 -6.69 -25.36
C GLY A 301 -2.87 -6.74 -26.42
N LYS A 302 -2.49 -5.60 -27.01
CA LYS A 302 -1.38 -5.50 -27.96
C LYS A 302 -0.04 -5.84 -27.30
N ALA A 303 0.23 -5.32 -26.10
CA ALA A 303 1.46 -5.56 -25.36
C ALA A 303 1.63 -7.05 -25.00
N ILE A 304 0.58 -7.70 -24.50
CA ILE A 304 0.62 -9.14 -24.19
C ILE A 304 0.89 -9.96 -25.47
N ARG A 305 0.18 -9.68 -26.59
CA ARG A 305 0.45 -10.35 -27.86
C ARG A 305 1.86 -10.11 -28.38
N TYR A 306 2.37 -8.88 -28.25
CA TYR A 306 3.75 -8.56 -28.64
C TYR A 306 4.75 -9.46 -27.91
N LEU A 307 4.60 -9.60 -26.59
CA LEU A 307 5.49 -10.45 -25.78
C LEU A 307 5.30 -11.95 -26.07
N PHE A 308 4.12 -12.38 -26.51
CA PHE A 308 3.87 -13.76 -26.94
C PHE A 308 4.58 -14.08 -28.25
N TYR A 309 4.41 -13.24 -29.29
CA TYR A 309 4.99 -13.47 -30.62
C TYR A 309 6.49 -13.16 -30.71
N ASN A 310 7.08 -12.50 -29.69
CA ASN A 310 8.48 -12.13 -29.65
C ASN A 310 9.18 -12.69 -28.38
N PRO A 311 9.39 -14.02 -28.26
CA PRO A 311 9.93 -14.65 -27.07
C PRO A 311 11.33 -14.13 -26.70
N ASP A 312 12.18 -13.81 -27.69
CA ASP A 312 13.51 -13.25 -27.44
C ASP A 312 13.42 -11.85 -26.82
N LYS A 313 12.49 -11.02 -27.29
CA LYS A 313 12.24 -9.70 -26.69
C LYS A 313 11.66 -9.80 -25.31
N ARG A 314 10.76 -10.77 -25.07
CA ARG A 314 10.22 -11.06 -23.74
C ARG A 314 11.35 -11.45 -22.77
N LYS A 315 12.26 -12.31 -23.20
CA LYS A 315 13.43 -12.73 -22.42
C LYS A 315 14.37 -11.56 -22.14
N GLU A 316 14.75 -10.80 -23.16
CA GLU A 316 15.61 -9.59 -23.01
C GLU A 316 15.02 -8.59 -22.04
N MET A 317 13.71 -8.29 -22.15
CA MET A 317 13.00 -7.39 -21.24
C MET A 317 12.97 -7.92 -19.81
N GLY A 318 12.74 -9.23 -19.62
CA GLY A 318 12.79 -9.89 -18.32
C GLY A 318 14.18 -9.83 -17.67
N GLU A 319 15.25 -10.01 -18.43
CA GLU A 319 16.64 -9.88 -17.95
C GLU A 319 16.92 -8.45 -17.49
N LYS A 320 16.53 -7.44 -18.28
CA LYS A 320 16.65 -6.02 -17.89
C LYS A 320 15.80 -5.67 -16.67
N ALA A 321 14.58 -6.23 -16.57
CA ALA A 321 13.73 -6.09 -15.39
C ALA A 321 14.43 -6.61 -14.13
N ARG A 322 15.02 -7.80 -14.23
CA ARG A 322 15.78 -8.42 -13.15
C ARG A 322 16.99 -7.58 -12.74
N GLU A 323 17.80 -7.13 -13.68
CA GLU A 323 18.95 -6.26 -13.40
C GLU A 323 18.53 -4.97 -12.69
N PHE A 324 17.43 -4.36 -13.14
CA PHE A 324 16.90 -3.13 -12.56
C PHE A 324 16.51 -3.32 -11.09
N VAL A 325 15.72 -4.36 -10.77
CA VAL A 325 15.26 -4.58 -9.40
C VAL A 325 16.38 -5.02 -8.46
N LEU A 326 17.38 -5.75 -8.96
CA LEU A 326 18.55 -6.13 -8.19
C LEU A 326 19.49 -4.96 -7.84
N LYS A 327 19.38 -3.84 -8.51
CA LYS A 327 20.07 -2.60 -8.12
C LYS A 327 19.30 -1.80 -7.08
N LYS A 328 17.96 -1.84 -7.14
CA LYS A 328 17.10 -0.91 -6.40
C LYS A 328 16.46 -1.52 -5.15
N TYR A 329 16.05 -2.80 -5.19
CA TYR A 329 15.16 -3.40 -4.20
C TYR A 329 15.79 -4.57 -3.41
N THR A 330 17.11 -4.62 -3.30
CA THR A 330 17.81 -5.63 -2.49
C THR A 330 17.64 -5.38 -1.00
N SER A 331 17.82 -6.43 -0.18
CA SER A 331 17.88 -6.30 1.28
C SER A 331 18.99 -5.32 1.70
N LYS A 332 20.12 -5.30 0.99
CA LYS A 332 21.21 -4.34 1.23
C LYS A 332 20.74 -2.90 1.03
N SER A 333 20.15 -2.58 -0.12
CA SER A 333 19.64 -1.23 -0.42
C SER A 333 18.54 -0.80 0.56
N PHE A 334 17.68 -1.74 0.98
CA PHE A 334 16.65 -1.51 1.97
C PHE A 334 17.26 -1.12 3.33
N ILE A 335 18.23 -1.89 3.82
CA ILE A 335 18.89 -1.63 5.10
C ILE A 335 19.66 -0.30 5.05
N GLU A 336 20.48 -0.08 4.00
CA GLU A 336 21.28 1.15 3.85
C GLU A 336 20.39 2.39 3.83
N SER A 337 19.31 2.39 3.04
CA SER A 337 18.39 3.53 3.01
C SER A 337 17.67 3.75 4.35
N PHE A 338 17.31 2.68 5.06
CA PHE A 338 16.70 2.79 6.39
C PHE A 338 17.69 3.35 7.41
N LEU A 339 18.91 2.81 7.50
CA LEU A 339 19.94 3.25 8.45
C LEU A 339 20.35 4.71 8.21
N ASN A 340 20.49 5.12 6.95
CA ASN A 340 20.76 6.53 6.61
C ASN A 340 19.67 7.47 7.11
N ASN A 341 18.39 7.08 7.00
CA ASN A 341 17.29 7.85 7.57
C ASN A 341 17.35 7.87 9.11
N CYS A 342 17.70 6.77 9.75
CA CYS A 342 17.86 6.73 11.22
C CYS A 342 19.01 7.64 11.69
N GLU A 343 20.13 7.67 10.98
CA GLU A 343 21.27 8.54 11.29
C GLU A 343 20.87 10.02 11.22
N LEU A 344 20.18 10.44 10.15
CA LEU A 344 19.66 11.80 10.03
C LEU A 344 18.71 12.17 11.18
N VAL A 345 17.87 11.22 11.60
CA VAL A 345 16.95 11.43 12.73
C VAL A 345 17.70 11.53 14.06
N MET A 346 18.74 10.73 14.26
CA MET A 346 19.55 10.75 15.49
C MET A 346 20.31 12.08 15.68
N ASN A 347 20.66 12.76 14.58
CA ASN A 347 21.29 14.07 14.60
C ASN A 347 20.33 15.22 14.98
N GLU A 348 19.02 14.99 14.94
CA GLU A 348 18.03 15.98 15.36
C GLU A 348 17.75 15.85 16.89
N PRO A 349 17.47 16.94 17.61
CA PRO A 349 17.09 16.87 19.02
C PRO A 349 15.71 16.20 19.19
N LYS A 350 15.47 15.53 20.30
CA LYS A 350 14.12 15.16 20.73
C LYS A 350 13.30 16.43 20.97
N LYS A 351 12.06 16.47 20.50
CA LYS A 351 11.13 17.58 20.66
C LYS A 351 9.73 17.10 21.06
N CYS A 352 8.99 17.92 21.80
CA CYS A 352 7.57 17.69 21.98
C CYS A 352 6.86 17.95 20.63
N VAL A 353 6.01 17.01 20.23
CA VAL A 353 5.21 17.06 19.00
C VAL A 353 3.74 17.15 19.36
N ASN A 354 2.94 17.83 18.54
CA ASN A 354 1.51 18.01 18.78
C ASN A 354 0.69 17.77 17.52
N PHE A 355 0.42 16.51 17.22
CA PHE A 355 -0.44 16.14 16.08
C PHE A 355 -1.90 16.44 16.33
N ARG A 356 -2.35 16.52 17.59
CA ARG A 356 -3.73 16.77 18.01
C ARG A 356 -4.30 18.04 17.36
N ARG A 357 -3.49 19.10 17.26
CA ARG A 357 -3.94 20.38 16.67
C ARG A 357 -4.30 20.29 15.18
N TYR A 358 -3.84 19.24 14.49
CA TYR A 358 -4.10 19.04 13.07
C TYR A 358 -5.12 17.93 12.80
N LEU A 359 -5.39 17.10 13.80
CA LEU A 359 -6.38 16.03 13.72
C LEU A 359 -7.80 16.55 13.98
N GLY A 360 -7.95 17.60 14.79
CA GLY A 360 -9.26 17.99 15.33
C GLY A 360 -9.59 17.20 16.61
N LYS A 361 -10.83 17.29 17.08
CA LYS A 361 -11.26 16.78 18.40
C LYS A 361 -12.01 15.47 18.34
N THR A 362 -12.62 15.15 17.21
CA THR A 362 -13.52 14.00 17.04
C THR A 362 -12.96 12.98 16.03
N PRO A 363 -13.37 11.72 16.10
CA PRO A 363 -13.00 10.72 15.10
C PRO A 363 -13.37 11.11 13.67
N ALA A 364 -14.49 11.82 13.47
CA ALA A 364 -14.87 12.38 12.16
C ALA A 364 -13.83 13.38 11.65
N GLU A 365 -13.35 14.29 12.51
CA GLU A 365 -12.29 15.23 12.16
C GLU A 365 -10.96 14.51 11.88
N TRP A 366 -10.62 13.45 12.65
CA TRP A 366 -9.43 12.62 12.38
C TRP A 366 -9.52 11.97 11.01
N PHE A 367 -10.71 11.46 10.66
CA PHE A 367 -10.95 10.92 9.31
C PHE A 367 -10.72 12.00 8.24
N MET A 368 -11.34 13.16 8.40
CA MET A 368 -11.22 14.26 7.44
C MET A 368 -9.80 14.77 7.26
N SER A 369 -8.97 14.74 8.31
CA SER A 369 -7.64 15.37 8.33
C SER A 369 -6.68 14.90 7.23
N CYS A 370 -6.95 13.74 6.61
CA CYS A 370 -6.09 13.09 5.62
C CYS A 370 -6.80 12.81 4.28
N LEU A 371 -7.88 13.52 3.97
CA LEU A 371 -8.68 13.30 2.76
C LEU A 371 -8.22 14.11 1.54
N GLY A 372 -7.20 14.98 1.69
CA GLY A 372 -6.66 15.74 0.58
C GLY A 372 -7.75 16.49 -0.20
N LYS A 373 -7.89 16.18 -1.50
CA LYS A 373 -8.90 16.83 -2.37
C LYS A 373 -10.36 16.59 -1.95
N ASP A 374 -10.64 15.51 -1.23
CA ASP A 374 -12.01 15.15 -0.82
C ASP A 374 -12.40 15.78 0.53
N TYR A 375 -11.48 16.51 1.18
CA TYR A 375 -11.70 17.16 2.47
C TYR A 375 -12.91 18.09 2.48
N GLU A 376 -13.06 18.96 1.47
CA GLU A 376 -14.12 19.98 1.42
C GLU A 376 -15.53 19.38 1.40
N ALA A 377 -15.75 18.24 0.76
CA ALA A 377 -17.06 17.58 0.74
C ALA A 377 -17.53 17.19 2.15
N PHE A 378 -16.63 16.61 2.94
CA PHE A 378 -16.91 16.22 4.33
C PHE A 378 -16.97 17.42 5.28
N LYS A 379 -16.11 18.42 5.07
CA LYS A 379 -16.09 19.65 5.86
C LYS A 379 -17.43 20.40 5.73
N ILE A 380 -17.93 20.61 4.52
CA ILE A 380 -19.24 21.24 4.28
C ILE A 380 -20.32 20.48 5.04
N SER A 381 -20.35 19.15 4.93
CA SER A 381 -21.31 18.33 5.67
C SER A 381 -21.17 18.48 7.20
N TYR A 382 -19.93 18.57 7.70
CA TYR A 382 -19.65 18.75 9.11
C TYR A 382 -20.13 20.11 9.63
N GLU A 383 -19.85 21.18 8.90
CA GLU A 383 -20.17 22.58 9.28
C GLU A 383 -21.68 22.89 9.27
N VAL A 384 -22.43 22.32 8.32
CA VAL A 384 -23.91 22.54 8.29
C VAL A 384 -24.67 21.78 9.38
N GLY A 385 -24.03 20.79 10.00
CA GLY A 385 -24.65 19.99 11.05
C GLY A 385 -25.44 18.78 10.52
N ILE A 386 -25.64 17.79 11.38
CA ILE A 386 -26.22 16.47 11.03
C ILE A 386 -27.61 16.59 10.42
N ASN A 387 -28.45 17.49 10.97
CA ASN A 387 -29.84 17.64 10.58
C ASN A 387 -30.06 18.49 9.31
N ASN A 388 -29.01 19.12 8.79
CA ASN A 388 -29.10 20.10 7.69
C ASN A 388 -28.46 19.59 6.39
N GLN A 389 -28.43 18.29 6.18
CA GLN A 389 -27.82 17.66 5.01
C GLN A 389 -28.71 17.75 3.77
N SER A 390 -28.44 18.72 2.90
CA SER A 390 -29.16 18.82 1.62
C SER A 390 -28.78 17.67 0.66
N GLU A 391 -29.58 17.45 -0.38
CA GLU A 391 -29.28 16.46 -1.42
C GLU A 391 -27.99 16.80 -2.20
N GLU A 392 -27.66 18.09 -2.34
CA GLU A 392 -26.42 18.54 -2.95
C GLU A 392 -25.21 18.13 -2.11
N ILE A 393 -25.27 18.28 -0.78
CA ILE A 393 -24.21 17.87 0.14
C ILE A 393 -24.03 16.34 0.09
N LYS A 394 -25.13 15.58 0.10
CA LYS A 394 -25.06 14.12 -0.03
C LYS A 394 -24.41 13.71 -1.35
N LYS A 395 -24.76 14.37 -2.48
CA LYS A 395 -24.10 14.13 -3.77
C LYS A 395 -22.61 14.46 -3.75
N LEU A 396 -22.18 15.54 -3.07
CA LEU A 396 -20.75 15.84 -2.89
C LEU A 396 -20.01 14.70 -2.17
N ILE A 397 -20.57 14.18 -1.07
CA ILE A 397 -20.00 13.05 -0.33
C ILE A 397 -19.93 11.80 -1.24
N ILE A 398 -21.00 11.52 -2.00
CA ILE A 398 -21.05 10.39 -2.94
C ILE A 398 -20.03 10.54 -4.07
N SER A 399 -19.70 11.77 -4.49
CA SER A 399 -18.72 12.02 -5.55
C SER A 399 -17.24 11.89 -5.13
N THR A 400 -16.97 11.71 -3.84
CA THR A 400 -15.61 11.53 -3.32
C THR A 400 -14.95 10.25 -3.81
N SER A 401 -13.67 10.09 -3.53
CA SER A 401 -12.85 8.96 -3.99
C SER A 401 -13.49 7.61 -3.66
N PRO A 402 -13.51 6.66 -4.61
CA PRO A 402 -14.13 5.35 -4.43
C PRO A 402 -13.61 4.57 -3.23
N LEU A 403 -12.33 4.71 -2.87
CA LEU A 403 -11.73 4.06 -1.71
C LEU A 403 -12.40 4.43 -0.39
N LEU A 404 -12.92 5.64 -0.26
CA LEU A 404 -13.60 6.10 0.96
C LEU A 404 -14.96 5.43 1.15
N LYS A 405 -15.57 4.93 0.07
CA LYS A 405 -16.89 4.29 0.00
C LYS A 405 -16.85 2.77 0.08
N GLN A 406 -15.68 2.17 -0.02
CA GLN A 406 -15.53 0.72 0.06
C GLN A 406 -15.51 0.25 1.52
N LYS A 407 -16.03 -0.95 1.80
CA LYS A 407 -15.98 -1.58 3.15
C LYS A 407 -14.57 -2.10 3.52
N ASN A 408 -13.53 -1.41 3.06
CA ASN A 408 -12.13 -1.74 3.27
C ASN A 408 -11.46 -0.83 4.32
N LYS A 409 -10.14 -0.99 4.45
CA LYS A 409 -9.29 -0.18 5.34
C LYS A 409 -9.27 1.30 4.88
N SER A 410 -9.15 2.20 5.84
CA SER A 410 -9.05 3.67 5.63
C SER A 410 -10.32 4.35 5.12
N SER A 411 -11.43 3.65 4.99
CA SER A 411 -12.73 4.20 4.56
C SER A 411 -13.55 4.78 5.71
N VAL A 412 -14.64 5.48 5.37
CA VAL A 412 -15.66 5.91 6.35
C VAL A 412 -16.16 4.72 7.17
N PHE A 413 -16.42 3.57 6.54
CA PHE A 413 -16.89 2.36 7.21
C PHE A 413 -15.87 1.77 8.17
N HIS A 414 -14.56 1.94 7.88
CA HIS A 414 -13.51 1.50 8.78
C HIS A 414 -13.47 2.37 10.04
N TYR A 415 -13.55 3.68 9.88
CA TYR A 415 -13.60 4.62 11.00
C TYR A 415 -14.85 4.40 11.85
N ARG A 416 -16.04 4.32 11.23
CA ARG A 416 -17.30 4.02 11.90
C ARG A 416 -17.23 2.76 12.77
N ARG A 417 -16.66 1.67 12.28
CA ARG A 417 -16.51 0.42 13.05
C ARG A 417 -15.65 0.56 14.30
N LYS A 418 -14.74 1.52 14.33
CA LYS A 418 -13.86 1.76 15.48
C LYS A 418 -14.40 2.83 16.43
N PHE A 419 -15.28 3.69 15.96
CA PHE A 419 -15.87 4.82 16.69
C PHE A 419 -17.37 4.86 16.46
N LEU A 420 -18.08 3.91 17.09
CA LEU A 420 -19.51 3.68 16.89
C LEU A 420 -20.38 4.87 17.34
N ASP A 421 -19.90 5.64 18.31
CA ASP A 421 -20.61 6.77 18.90
C ASP A 421 -20.36 8.10 18.16
N ASP A 422 -19.61 8.10 17.05
CA ASP A 422 -19.39 9.31 16.24
C ASP A 422 -20.53 9.49 15.24
N ASP A 423 -21.36 10.47 15.46
CA ASP A 423 -22.57 10.75 14.67
C ASP A 423 -22.28 11.08 13.21
N TYR A 424 -21.19 11.80 12.93
CA TYR A 424 -20.82 12.14 11.55
C TYR A 424 -20.29 10.95 10.76
N LEU A 425 -19.50 10.08 11.37
CA LEU A 425 -19.07 8.83 10.74
C LEU A 425 -20.27 7.93 10.44
N ASN A 426 -21.27 7.88 11.34
CA ASN A 426 -22.51 7.16 11.12
C ASN A 426 -23.32 7.77 9.97
N LEU A 427 -23.48 9.10 9.94
CA LEU A 427 -24.16 9.84 8.89
C LEU A 427 -23.50 9.57 7.51
N TRP A 428 -22.20 9.77 7.40
CA TRP A 428 -21.50 9.61 6.13
C TRP A 428 -21.52 8.17 5.63
N ALA A 429 -21.39 7.20 6.52
CA ALA A 429 -21.53 5.80 6.16
C ALA A 429 -22.95 5.49 5.64
N THR A 430 -23.99 6.03 6.26
CA THR A 430 -25.37 5.88 5.81
C THR A 430 -25.59 6.49 4.42
N ILE A 431 -25.05 7.69 4.16
CA ILE A 431 -25.11 8.34 2.83
C ILE A 431 -24.45 7.45 1.76
N MET A 432 -23.38 6.74 2.11
CA MET A 432 -22.61 5.90 1.19
C MET A 432 -23.12 4.46 1.06
N GLU A 433 -23.92 3.93 1.98
CA GLU A 433 -24.37 2.52 2.00
C GLU A 433 -25.16 2.10 0.76
N GLY A 434 -25.91 3.00 0.13
CA GLY A 434 -26.71 2.72 -1.06
C GLY A 434 -25.92 2.66 -2.38
N GLN A 435 -24.60 2.99 -2.36
CA GLN A 435 -23.82 3.26 -3.57
C GLN A 435 -22.79 2.17 -3.91
N ASN A 436 -22.75 1.08 -3.13
CA ASN A 436 -21.62 0.12 -3.18
C ASN A 436 -21.51 -0.73 -4.46
N TYR A 437 -22.39 -0.65 -5.44
CA TYR A 437 -22.35 -1.49 -6.65
C TYR A 437 -22.48 -0.75 -7.99
N GLU A 438 -22.83 0.53 -8.02
CA GLU A 438 -23.00 1.27 -9.28
C GLU A 438 -21.72 1.94 -9.83
N CYS A 439 -20.67 2.07 -9.01
CA CYS A 439 -19.41 2.67 -9.45
C CYS A 439 -18.59 1.78 -10.40
N PHE A 440 -19.09 0.59 -10.74
CA PHE A 440 -18.41 -0.38 -11.61
C PHE A 440 -19.23 -0.77 -12.85
N LYS A 441 -20.26 0.04 -13.21
CA LYS A 441 -20.95 -0.10 -14.50
C LYS A 441 -20.33 0.77 -15.58
#